data_eb04dec4601fa25c3875b9f09b979d42
#
_entry.id   eb04dec4601fa25c3875b9f09b979d42
#
_cell.length_a   1.000
_cell.length_b   1.000
_cell.length_c   1.000
_cell.angle_alpha   90.00
_cell.angle_beta   90.00
_cell.angle_gamma   90.00
#
_symmetry.space_group_name_H-M   'P 1'
#
loop_
_entity.id
_entity.type
_entity.pdbx_description
1 polymer ?
#
loop_
_entity_poly.entity_id
_entity_poly.type
_entity_poly.pdbx_seq_one_letter_code
_entity_poly.pdbx_strand_id
1 'polypeptide(L)'
;MRRIILILSLLFCSQLITASNLLIEAESFDQKGGWVVDQQFMDLMGSPYLMAHGMGVPVEDASTTISFPESGTYYVYVRTYNWTSPWHDGKGPGKFTLKIGNKKLPIVLGDEGNQWMWQPAGKISVKAGNLSLIH
;
A
#
# COMPACT_ATOMS: atom_id res chain seq x y z
N MET A 1 -56.14 38.07 11.56
CA MET A 1 -54.71 37.85 11.81
C MET A 1 -54.35 36.50 11.25
N ARG A 2 -53.65 36.45 10.08
CA ARG A 2 -53.21 35.24 9.44
C ARG A 2 -51.78 34.98 9.94
N ARG A 3 -51.53 33.86 10.67
CA ARG A 3 -50.20 33.41 11.06
C ARG A 3 -49.60 32.62 9.90
N ILE A 4 -48.59 33.19 9.28
CA ILE A 4 -47.76 32.50 8.27
C ILE A 4 -46.72 31.65 9.03
N ILE A 5 -46.87 30.33 8.97
CA ILE A 5 -45.90 29.40 9.50
C ILE A 5 -44.86 29.17 8.39
N LEU A 6 -43.64 29.72 8.55
CA LEU A 6 -42.53 29.48 7.69
C LEU A 6 -41.91 28.12 8.11
N ILE A 7 -42.16 27.08 7.31
CA ILE A 7 -41.48 25.78 7.47
C ILE A 7 -40.15 25.91 6.78
N LEU A 8 -39.09 26.09 7.57
CA LEU A 8 -37.71 26.03 7.13
C LEU A 8 -37.33 24.56 6.97
N SER A 9 -37.44 24.01 5.75
CA SER A 9 -36.97 22.67 5.46
C SER A 9 -35.43 22.70 5.38
N LEU A 10 -34.77 22.22 6.44
CA LEU A 10 -33.34 21.90 6.40
C LEU A 10 -33.14 20.70 5.47
N LEU A 11 -32.70 20.96 4.24
CA LEU A 11 -32.11 19.93 3.38
C LEU A 11 -30.77 19.46 4.01
N PHE A 12 -30.83 18.40 4.77
CA PHE A 12 -29.65 17.70 5.22
C PHE A 12 -29.07 16.95 3.99
N CYS A 13 -28.18 17.61 3.27
CA CYS A 13 -27.41 16.97 2.19
C CYS A 13 -26.43 15.99 2.86
N SER A 14 -26.86 14.74 3.05
CA SER A 14 -25.97 13.65 3.48
C SER A 14 -24.96 13.39 2.37
N GLN A 15 -23.76 13.91 2.53
CA GLN A 15 -22.61 13.57 1.71
C GLN A 15 -22.31 12.08 1.99
N LEU A 16 -22.62 11.21 1.04
CA LEU A 16 -22.16 9.83 1.06
C LEU A 16 -20.63 9.86 0.87
N ILE A 17 -19.93 9.71 1.98
CA ILE A 17 -18.47 9.53 1.94
C ILE A 17 -18.23 8.11 1.45
N THR A 18 -17.95 7.96 0.17
CA THR A 18 -17.46 6.68 -0.39
C THR A 18 -15.97 6.59 -0.13
N ALA A 19 -15.56 5.60 0.67
CA ALA A 19 -14.15 5.26 0.78
C ALA A 19 -13.73 4.50 -0.49
N SER A 20 -12.80 5.04 -1.27
CA SER A 20 -12.24 4.33 -2.40
C SER A 20 -10.98 3.57 -1.98
N ASN A 21 -10.89 2.30 -2.37
CA ASN A 21 -9.71 1.49 -2.17
C ASN A 21 -8.96 1.39 -3.49
N LEU A 22 -7.64 1.55 -3.44
CA LEU A 22 -6.74 1.34 -4.57
C LEU A 22 -5.87 0.14 -4.26
N LEU A 23 -6.09 -0.97 -4.96
CA LEU A 23 -5.23 -2.14 -4.90
C LEU A 23 -4.12 -2.02 -5.94
N ILE A 24 -2.90 -2.29 -5.53
CA ILE A 24 -1.72 -2.29 -6.40
C ILE A 24 -1.02 -3.62 -6.18
N GLU A 25 -0.91 -4.40 -7.23
CA GLU A 25 -0.23 -5.68 -7.22
C GLU A 25 1.24 -5.47 -7.57
N ALA A 26 2.14 -5.80 -6.63
CA ALA A 26 3.57 -5.53 -6.78
C ALA A 26 4.19 -6.31 -7.95
N GLU A 27 3.71 -7.51 -8.23
CA GLU A 27 4.14 -8.34 -9.36
C GLU A 27 3.87 -7.69 -10.72
N SER A 28 2.95 -6.71 -10.78
CA SER A 28 2.64 -5.94 -11.99
C SER A 28 3.53 -4.72 -12.21
N PHE A 29 4.48 -4.42 -11.31
CA PHE A 29 5.34 -3.25 -11.44
C PHE A 29 6.08 -3.22 -12.78
N ASP A 30 6.21 -2.04 -13.37
CA ASP A 30 6.89 -1.82 -14.66
C ASP A 30 8.37 -2.18 -14.60
N GLN A 31 9.03 -1.79 -13.51
CA GLN A 31 10.43 -2.08 -13.23
C GLN A 31 10.51 -2.89 -11.94
N LYS A 32 11.04 -4.09 -12.01
CA LYS A 32 11.17 -4.98 -10.86
C LYS A 32 12.51 -4.86 -10.14
N GLY A 33 13.47 -4.11 -10.73
CA GLY A 33 14.80 -3.99 -10.16
C GLY A 33 15.45 -5.35 -9.93
N GLY A 34 15.92 -5.57 -8.72
CA GLY A 34 16.48 -6.86 -8.29
C GLY A 34 15.45 -7.83 -7.68
N TRP A 35 14.15 -7.54 -7.79
CA TRP A 35 13.09 -8.40 -7.29
C TRP A 35 12.62 -9.37 -8.37
N VAL A 36 12.20 -10.55 -7.97
CA VAL A 36 11.66 -11.58 -8.87
C VAL A 36 10.20 -11.83 -8.57
N VAL A 37 9.43 -12.15 -9.60
CA VAL A 37 8.06 -12.63 -9.42
C VAL A 37 8.11 -14.08 -9.00
N ASP A 38 7.55 -14.39 -7.86
CA ASP A 38 7.50 -15.73 -7.29
C ASP A 38 6.05 -16.20 -7.10
N GLN A 39 5.83 -17.51 -7.15
CA GLN A 39 4.53 -18.15 -7.08
C GLN A 39 4.44 -19.23 -5.98
N GLN A 40 5.50 -19.45 -5.23
CA GLN A 40 5.60 -20.56 -4.28
C GLN A 40 4.48 -20.53 -3.21
N PHE A 41 4.03 -19.35 -2.81
CA PHE A 41 2.97 -19.16 -1.82
C PHE A 41 1.66 -18.65 -2.41
N MET A 42 1.43 -18.87 -3.70
CA MET A 42 0.26 -18.37 -4.41
C MET A 42 -1.06 -18.88 -3.81
N ASP A 43 -1.10 -20.12 -3.32
CA ASP A 43 -2.27 -20.70 -2.64
C ASP A 43 -2.64 -19.96 -1.35
N LEU A 44 -1.67 -19.34 -0.68
CA LEU A 44 -1.87 -18.58 0.55
C LEU A 44 -2.08 -17.09 0.26
N MET A 45 -1.38 -16.57 -0.75
CA MET A 45 -1.42 -15.16 -1.12
C MET A 45 -2.63 -14.82 -1.98
N GLY A 46 -3.03 -15.72 -2.86
CA GLY A 46 -4.09 -15.52 -3.84
C GLY A 46 -3.61 -14.93 -5.18
N SER A 47 -2.35 -14.50 -5.25
CA SER A 47 -1.67 -14.01 -6.45
C SER A 47 -0.17 -14.31 -6.37
N PRO A 48 0.60 -14.19 -7.46
CA PRO A 48 2.05 -14.04 -7.41
C PRO A 48 2.45 -12.83 -6.55
N TYR A 49 3.73 -12.72 -6.23
CA TYR A 49 4.26 -11.62 -5.42
C TYR A 49 5.71 -11.32 -5.82
N LEU A 50 6.24 -10.18 -5.39
CA LEU A 50 7.65 -9.86 -5.54
C LEU A 50 8.46 -10.41 -4.37
N MET A 51 9.58 -11.05 -4.68
CA MET A 51 10.52 -11.58 -3.70
C MET A 51 11.92 -11.06 -3.98
N ALA A 52 12.60 -10.58 -2.93
CA ALA A 52 14.01 -10.21 -2.99
C ALA A 52 14.89 -11.42 -2.66
N HIS A 53 15.76 -11.80 -3.59
CA HIS A 53 16.73 -12.90 -3.45
C HIS A 53 18.15 -12.37 -3.21
N GLY A 54 18.29 -11.31 -2.43
CA GLY A 54 19.59 -10.67 -2.21
C GLY A 54 20.57 -11.47 -1.33
N MET A 55 20.12 -12.57 -0.70
CA MET A 55 20.94 -13.38 0.21
C MET A 55 21.67 -12.53 1.27
N GLY A 56 20.96 -11.55 1.84
CA GLY A 56 21.50 -10.60 2.82
C GLY A 56 22.13 -9.34 2.21
N VAL A 57 22.14 -9.22 0.89
CA VAL A 57 22.58 -8.00 0.18
C VAL A 57 21.36 -7.28 -0.36
N PRO A 58 21.26 -5.94 -0.21
CA PRO A 58 20.16 -5.17 -0.80
C PRO A 58 20.08 -5.38 -2.32
N VAL A 59 18.86 -5.53 -2.83
CA VAL A 59 18.59 -5.60 -4.26
C VAL A 59 18.20 -4.21 -4.78
N GLU A 60 18.22 -4.03 -6.10
CA GLU A 60 17.77 -2.78 -6.72
C GLU A 60 16.28 -2.56 -6.50
N ASP A 61 15.89 -1.29 -6.38
CA ASP A 61 14.50 -0.88 -6.16
C ASP A 61 13.57 -1.31 -7.28
N ALA A 62 12.38 -1.77 -6.91
CA ALA A 62 11.29 -1.96 -7.86
C ALA A 62 10.45 -0.68 -7.94
N SER A 63 9.91 -0.36 -9.11
CA SER A 63 9.12 0.85 -9.30
C SER A 63 8.04 0.70 -10.35
N THR A 64 6.99 1.50 -10.19
CA THR A 64 5.89 1.63 -11.14
C THR A 64 5.27 3.01 -11.06
N THR A 65 4.39 3.33 -11.99
CA THR A 65 3.56 4.53 -11.93
C THR A 65 2.13 4.13 -11.58
N ILE A 66 1.58 4.73 -10.54
CA ILE A 66 0.20 4.51 -10.11
C ILE A 66 -0.66 5.74 -10.36
N SER A 67 -1.91 5.52 -10.74
CA SER A 67 -2.90 6.58 -10.95
C SER A 67 -3.83 6.66 -9.76
N PHE A 68 -3.82 7.78 -9.05
CA PHE A 68 -4.76 8.06 -7.98
C PHE A 68 -6.06 8.62 -8.56
N PRO A 69 -7.20 7.96 -8.37
CA PRO A 69 -8.47 8.40 -8.95
C PRO A 69 -8.96 9.71 -8.34
N GLU A 70 -8.65 9.95 -7.08
CA GLU A 70 -9.13 11.11 -6.33
C GLU A 70 -8.01 11.74 -5.53
N SER A 71 -8.13 13.06 -5.31
CA SER A 71 -7.26 13.77 -4.39
C SER A 71 -7.70 13.51 -2.96
N GLY A 72 -6.75 13.28 -2.06
CA GLY A 72 -7.09 13.02 -0.66
C GLY A 72 -5.93 12.42 0.13
N THR A 73 -6.26 11.97 1.33
CA THR A 73 -5.32 11.25 2.19
C THR A 73 -5.58 9.75 2.09
N TYR A 74 -4.56 9.02 1.66
CA TYR A 74 -4.57 7.57 1.56
C TYR A 74 -3.80 6.96 2.71
N TYR A 75 -4.38 5.94 3.33
CA TYR A 75 -3.70 5.08 4.30
C TYR A 75 -3.10 3.91 3.54
N VAL A 76 -1.80 3.74 3.67
CA VAL A 76 -1.04 2.77 2.89
C VAL A 76 -0.78 1.53 3.74
N TYR A 77 -1.12 0.38 3.18
CA TYR A 77 -0.84 -0.93 3.74
C TYR A 77 -0.11 -1.77 2.73
N VAL A 78 0.80 -2.62 3.19
CA VAL A 78 1.53 -3.55 2.34
C VAL A 78 1.37 -4.96 2.89
N ARG A 79 1.03 -5.90 2.04
CA ARG A 79 0.99 -7.30 2.41
C ARG A 79 2.36 -7.90 2.26
N THR A 80 2.93 -8.37 3.35
CA THR A 80 4.31 -8.88 3.42
C THR A 80 4.35 -10.25 4.07
N TYR A 81 5.44 -10.97 3.79
CA TYR A 81 5.80 -12.21 4.46
C TYR A 81 7.30 -12.25 4.71
N ASN A 82 7.69 -12.28 5.97
CA ASN A 82 9.07 -12.51 6.37
C ASN A 82 9.35 -14.03 6.42
N TRP A 83 9.52 -14.63 5.25
CA TRP A 83 9.68 -16.08 5.12
C TRP A 83 10.96 -16.62 5.79
N THR A 84 11.95 -15.78 6.02
CA THR A 84 13.19 -16.16 6.71
C THR A 84 13.10 -16.07 8.24
N SER A 85 11.95 -15.63 8.78
CA SER A 85 11.74 -15.44 10.22
C SER A 85 12.10 -16.65 11.09
N PRO A 86 11.85 -17.92 10.67
CA PRO A 86 12.22 -19.07 11.49
C PRO A 86 13.74 -19.21 11.75
N TRP A 87 14.57 -18.60 10.89
CA TRP A 87 16.03 -18.63 11.03
C TRP A 87 16.62 -17.36 11.66
N HIS A 88 15.78 -16.38 11.99
CA HIS A 88 16.18 -15.04 12.45
C HIS A 88 15.38 -14.56 13.66
N ASP A 89 14.89 -15.46 14.51
CA ASP A 89 14.11 -15.14 15.73
C ASP A 89 12.93 -14.19 15.45
N GLY A 90 12.22 -14.41 14.34
CA GLY A 90 11.07 -13.59 13.95
C GLY A 90 11.43 -12.27 13.25
N LYS A 91 12.71 -11.97 13.08
CA LYS A 91 13.20 -10.80 12.34
C LYS A 91 14.00 -11.26 11.16
N GLY A 92 13.72 -10.75 9.99
CA GLY A 92 14.42 -11.12 8.79
C GLY A 92 15.33 -10.01 8.27
N PRO A 93 16.21 -10.33 7.31
CA PRO A 93 17.03 -9.35 6.61
C PRO A 93 16.22 -8.51 5.60
N GLY A 94 15.01 -8.94 5.25
CA GLY A 94 14.21 -8.40 4.16
C GLY A 94 13.52 -7.07 4.48
N LYS A 95 14.30 -6.03 4.79
CA LYS A 95 13.80 -4.69 5.11
C LYS A 95 13.66 -3.84 3.86
N PHE A 96 12.52 -3.17 3.73
CA PHE A 96 12.33 -2.18 2.68
C PHE A 96 11.46 -1.00 3.17
N THR A 97 11.43 0.07 2.39
CA THR A 97 10.59 1.25 2.63
C THR A 97 9.89 1.63 1.34
N LEU A 98 8.77 2.34 1.45
CA LEU A 98 8.05 2.85 0.29
C LEU A 98 8.33 4.33 0.05
N LYS A 99 8.38 4.71 -1.22
CA LYS A 99 8.39 6.09 -1.68
C LYS A 99 7.27 6.29 -2.69
N ILE A 100 6.40 7.26 -2.47
CA ILE A 100 5.31 7.62 -3.37
C ILE A 100 5.53 9.07 -3.82
N GLY A 101 5.73 9.27 -5.11
CA GLY A 101 6.23 10.53 -5.63
C GLY A 101 7.55 10.91 -4.97
N ASN A 102 7.62 12.10 -4.39
CA ASN A 102 8.82 12.58 -3.69
C ASN A 102 8.83 12.26 -2.18
N LYS A 103 7.81 11.60 -1.66
CA LYS A 103 7.66 11.33 -0.23
C LYS A 103 8.03 9.89 0.11
N LYS A 104 9.07 9.72 0.92
CA LYS A 104 9.41 8.45 1.56
C LYS A 104 8.51 8.25 2.77
N LEU A 105 7.85 7.09 2.87
CA LEU A 105 7.06 6.72 4.03
C LEU A 105 7.98 6.30 5.19
N PRO A 106 7.60 6.59 6.44
CA PRO A 106 8.52 6.45 7.58
C PRO A 106 8.71 5.03 8.08
N ILE A 107 7.81 4.12 7.70
CA ILE A 107 7.76 2.77 8.25
C ILE A 107 8.69 1.84 7.44
N VAL A 108 9.50 1.09 8.15
CA VAL A 108 10.27 -0.04 7.60
C VAL A 108 9.37 -1.27 7.59
N LEU A 109 9.35 -1.99 6.51
CA LEU A 109 8.47 -3.12 6.23
C LEU A 109 9.29 -4.38 5.97
N GLY A 110 8.63 -5.54 6.05
CA GLY A 110 9.15 -6.81 5.56
C GLY A 110 9.96 -7.63 6.56
N ASP A 111 10.32 -7.09 7.71
CA ASP A 111 11.15 -7.77 8.72
C ASP A 111 10.37 -8.34 9.91
N GLU A 112 9.05 -8.23 9.89
CA GLU A 112 8.19 -8.71 10.97
C GLU A 112 7.29 -9.86 10.55
N GLY A 113 6.89 -10.66 11.55
CA GLY A 113 5.94 -11.75 11.39
C GLY A 113 6.55 -13.01 10.76
N ASN A 114 5.75 -14.06 10.70
CA ASN A 114 6.10 -15.37 10.15
C ASN A 114 4.99 -15.94 9.24
N GLN A 115 4.13 -15.06 8.75
CA GLN A 115 3.03 -15.38 7.85
C GLN A 115 2.69 -14.14 7.00
N TRP A 116 1.87 -14.33 5.97
CA TRP A 116 1.33 -13.22 5.20
C TRP A 116 0.48 -12.31 6.08
N MET A 117 0.83 -11.04 6.15
CA MET A 117 0.13 -10.06 6.95
C MET A 117 0.13 -8.67 6.30
N TRP A 118 -0.92 -7.90 6.54
CA TRP A 118 -0.97 -6.51 6.16
C TRP A 118 -0.25 -5.64 7.18
N GLN A 119 0.78 -4.92 6.74
CA GLN A 119 1.52 -3.98 7.57
C GLN A 119 1.16 -2.55 7.19
N PRO A 120 0.84 -1.67 8.16
CA PRO A 120 0.64 -0.27 7.88
C PRO A 120 1.97 0.38 7.50
N ALA A 121 2.02 1.05 6.35
CA ALA A 121 3.20 1.77 5.87
C ALA A 121 3.14 3.28 6.16
N GLY A 122 1.98 3.77 6.57
CA GLY A 122 1.75 5.18 6.88
C GLY A 122 0.61 5.80 6.09
N LYS A 123 0.65 7.11 5.94
CA LYS A 123 -0.35 7.87 5.17
C LYS A 123 0.33 8.89 4.26
N ILE A 124 -0.34 9.17 3.15
CA ILE A 124 0.10 10.16 2.18
C ILE A 124 -1.09 10.98 1.69
N SER A 125 -0.90 12.29 1.56
CA SER A 125 -1.86 13.17 0.87
C SER A 125 -1.40 13.36 -0.56
N VAL A 126 -2.27 13.07 -1.51
CA VAL A 126 -1.99 13.14 -2.95
C VAL A 126 -3.05 13.97 -3.66
N LYS A 127 -2.68 14.48 -4.83
CA LYS A 127 -3.63 14.97 -5.83
C LYS A 127 -3.96 13.82 -6.78
N ALA A 128 -5.19 13.83 -7.34
CA ALA A 128 -5.55 12.91 -8.41
C ALA A 128 -4.54 12.97 -9.56
N GLY A 129 -4.19 11.85 -10.13
CA GLY A 129 -3.22 11.74 -11.21
C GLY A 129 -2.12 10.70 -10.95
N ASN A 130 -1.11 10.70 -11.78
CA ASN A 130 -0.05 9.71 -11.77
C ASN A 130 1.09 10.09 -10.84
N LEU A 131 1.52 9.16 -10.02
CA LEU A 131 2.70 9.28 -9.15
C LEU A 131 3.56 8.02 -9.26
N SER A 132 4.87 8.18 -9.13
CA SER A 132 5.79 7.04 -9.01
C SER A 132 5.63 6.35 -7.67
N LEU A 133 5.68 5.03 -7.66
CA LEU A 133 5.81 4.18 -6.49
C LEU A 133 7.12 3.44 -6.59
N ILE A 134 7.94 3.52 -5.55
CA ILE A 134 9.29 2.92 -5.47
C ILE A 134 9.43 2.25 -4.11
N HIS A 135 10.01 1.09 -4.10
CA HIS A 135 10.36 0.40 -2.87
C HIS A 135 11.70 -0.32 -2.97
#